data_983ffcdf5d671559e24218de8f2543dd
#
_entry.id   983ffcdf5d671559e24218de8f2543dd
#
_cell.length_a   1.000
_cell.length_b   1.000
_cell.length_c   1.000
_cell.angle_alpha   90.00
_cell.angle_beta   90.00
_cell.angle_gamma   90.00
#
_symmetry.space_group_name_H-M   'P 1'
#
loop_
_entity.id
_entity.type
_entity.pdbx_description
1 polymer ?
#
loop_
_entity_poly.entity_id
_entity_poly.type
_entity_poly.pdbx_seq_one_letter_code
_entity_poly.pdbx_strand_id
1 'polypeptide(L)'
;MKALFYSEHGSADVLRYENQPNPVIGPADVLIQVAATGLNRLDIVQRHGWFTLPGFTLPHIAGMDMAGTVVDIGSDVSEIQTGDRVVVDPSLHAVSTKSSFAGHGDRYGELGVLGATHPGGYGEFCAVSADHVHPLPADLSFTDAAVFPTAWMTTHHALFRVGELQAGETLLLHGATSALTLAATQLAVAAGATVFVTAASEEKCAVATDLGATATTTNRDLDV
;
A
#
# COMPACT_ATOMS: atom_id res chain seq x y z
N MET A 1 -2.95 23.45 0.55
CA MET A 1 -3.81 22.28 0.79
C MET A 1 -3.91 21.95 2.26
N LYS A 2 -4.96 21.30 2.71
CA LYS A 2 -5.00 20.65 4.03
C LYS A 2 -4.28 19.31 3.97
N ALA A 3 -3.46 19.02 5.00
CA ALA A 3 -2.78 17.74 5.12
C ALA A 3 -2.66 17.31 6.58
N LEU A 4 -2.66 16.01 6.81
CA LEU A 4 -2.32 15.39 8.08
C LEU A 4 -0.82 15.07 8.06
N PHE A 5 -0.06 15.72 8.92
CA PHE A 5 1.39 15.58 8.99
C PHE A 5 1.89 15.56 10.44
N TYR A 6 3.17 15.27 10.62
CA TYR A 6 3.85 15.37 11.90
C TYR A 6 5.27 15.90 11.72
N SER A 7 5.75 16.66 12.75
CA SER A 7 7.09 17.28 12.74
C SER A 7 8.06 16.65 13.74
N GLU A 8 7.58 15.70 14.53
CA GLU A 8 8.36 14.94 15.49
C GLU A 8 7.76 13.55 15.65
N HIS A 9 8.58 12.59 16.09
CA HIS A 9 8.09 11.25 16.38
C HIS A 9 7.26 11.23 17.69
N GLY A 10 6.24 10.35 17.73
CA GLY A 10 5.41 10.20 18.93
C GLY A 10 4.13 9.41 18.72
N SER A 11 3.23 9.51 19.69
CA SER A 11 1.88 8.95 19.66
C SER A 11 1.01 9.68 18.62
N ALA A 12 -0.28 9.35 18.55
CA ALA A 12 -1.21 10.06 17.67
C ALA A 12 -1.31 11.58 17.97
N ASP A 13 -0.90 12.01 19.15
CA ASP A 13 -0.98 13.41 19.58
C ASP A 13 -0.02 14.34 18.81
N VAL A 14 1.00 13.81 18.13
CA VAL A 14 1.91 14.60 17.29
C VAL A 14 1.32 14.93 15.93
N LEU A 15 0.21 14.29 15.55
CA LEU A 15 -0.47 14.54 14.29
C LEU A 15 -1.12 15.93 14.27
N ARG A 16 -0.94 16.64 13.15
CA ARG A 16 -1.53 17.96 12.89
C ARG A 16 -2.26 17.94 11.57
N TYR A 17 -3.48 18.48 11.55
CA TYR A 17 -4.24 18.67 10.30
C TYR A 17 -4.34 20.14 9.99
N GLU A 18 -3.43 20.64 9.18
CA GLU A 18 -3.23 22.07 8.95
C GLU A 18 -2.92 22.37 7.47
N ASN A 19 -2.84 23.65 7.13
CA ASN A 19 -2.44 24.09 5.81
C ASN A 19 -0.97 23.79 5.57
N GLN A 20 -0.68 23.11 4.48
CA GLN A 20 0.63 22.86 3.93
C GLN A 20 0.73 23.43 2.50
N PRO A 21 1.92 23.71 1.98
CA PRO A 21 2.08 24.09 0.58
C PRO A 21 1.48 23.02 -0.34
N ASN A 22 0.92 23.44 -1.47
CA ASN A 22 0.52 22.47 -2.49
C ASN A 22 1.76 21.81 -3.08
N PRO A 23 1.70 20.52 -3.42
CA PRO A 23 2.76 19.86 -4.16
C PRO A 23 3.00 20.55 -5.50
N VAL A 24 4.26 20.58 -5.93
CA VAL A 24 4.66 21.07 -7.24
C VAL A 24 5.05 19.87 -8.09
N ILE A 25 4.48 19.76 -9.29
CA ILE A 25 4.77 18.68 -10.23
C ILE A 25 5.95 19.03 -11.12
N GLY A 26 6.79 18.03 -11.40
CA GLY A 26 7.81 18.06 -12.43
C GLY A 26 7.24 17.65 -13.81
N PRO A 27 8.10 17.65 -14.85
CA PRO A 27 7.65 17.32 -16.21
C PRO A 27 7.05 15.91 -16.36
N ALA A 28 7.50 14.93 -15.58
CA ALA A 28 7.04 13.54 -15.64
C ALA A 28 5.99 13.18 -14.55
N ASP A 29 5.56 14.17 -13.75
CA ASP A 29 4.67 13.94 -12.63
C ASP A 29 3.21 14.23 -12.98
N VAL A 30 2.33 13.71 -12.15
CA VAL A 30 0.91 14.07 -12.11
C VAL A 30 0.54 14.61 -10.73
N LEU A 31 -0.42 15.52 -10.68
CA LEU A 31 -1.05 15.99 -9.46
C LEU A 31 -2.39 15.27 -9.29
N ILE A 32 -2.52 14.57 -8.19
CA ILE A 32 -3.74 13.82 -7.85
C ILE A 32 -4.48 14.54 -6.75
N GLN A 33 -5.75 14.84 -6.97
CA GLN A 33 -6.70 15.19 -5.90
C GLN A 33 -7.08 13.89 -5.20
N VAL A 34 -6.64 13.71 -3.97
CA VAL A 34 -6.85 12.49 -3.19
C VAL A 34 -8.31 12.39 -2.77
N ALA A 35 -8.98 11.32 -3.17
CA ALA A 35 -10.37 11.03 -2.80
C ALA A 35 -10.47 10.07 -1.60
N ALA A 36 -9.51 9.13 -1.51
CA ALA A 36 -9.41 8.18 -0.40
C ALA A 36 -7.96 7.78 -0.18
N THR A 37 -7.62 7.44 1.06
CA THR A 37 -6.30 6.94 1.44
C THR A 37 -6.43 5.77 2.42
N GLY A 38 -5.57 4.76 2.29
CA GLY A 38 -5.47 3.61 3.18
C GLY A 38 -4.49 3.87 4.32
N LEU A 39 -4.71 3.20 5.47
CA LEU A 39 -3.81 3.23 6.60
C LEU A 39 -3.01 1.93 6.67
N ASN A 40 -1.69 2.05 6.75
CA ASN A 40 -0.76 0.95 6.85
C ASN A 40 -0.03 0.90 8.20
N ARG A 41 0.43 -0.29 8.58
CA ARG A 41 1.22 -0.46 9.80
C ARG A 41 2.47 0.41 9.81
N LEU A 42 3.10 0.64 8.64
CA LEU A 42 4.30 1.46 8.51
C LEU A 42 4.04 2.92 8.90
N ASP A 43 2.89 3.50 8.55
CA ASP A 43 2.52 4.87 8.95
C ASP A 43 2.59 5.06 10.47
N ILE A 44 2.13 4.05 11.23
CA ILE A 44 2.15 4.06 12.70
C ILE A 44 3.56 3.89 13.22
N VAL A 45 4.29 2.90 12.73
CA VAL A 45 5.64 2.53 13.18
C VAL A 45 6.62 3.67 12.92
N GLN A 46 6.52 4.30 11.74
CA GLN A 46 7.35 5.41 11.32
C GLN A 46 7.04 6.68 12.13
N ARG A 47 5.75 7.00 12.35
CA ARG A 47 5.37 8.12 13.20
C ARG A 47 5.91 7.98 14.62
N HIS A 48 5.91 6.76 15.19
CA HIS A 48 6.51 6.52 16.51
C HIS A 48 8.04 6.62 16.52
N GLY A 49 8.69 6.61 15.36
CA GLY A 49 10.15 6.55 15.27
C GLY A 49 10.75 5.18 15.60
N TRP A 50 9.92 4.13 15.66
CA TRP A 50 10.42 2.78 15.90
C TRP A 50 11.16 2.20 14.70
N PHE A 51 10.80 2.66 13.53
CA PHE A 51 11.46 2.30 12.28
C PHE A 51 11.19 3.37 11.22
N THR A 52 12.24 3.76 10.51
CA THR A 52 12.15 4.67 9.36
C THR A 52 12.95 4.10 8.20
N LEU A 53 12.52 4.35 6.97
CA LEU A 53 13.27 3.99 5.78
C LEU A 53 14.39 5.02 5.52
N PRO A 54 15.51 4.63 4.90
CA PRO A 54 16.50 5.58 4.41
C PRO A 54 15.85 6.64 3.51
N GLY A 55 16.18 7.91 3.73
CA GLY A 55 15.58 9.04 3.01
C GLY A 55 14.35 9.65 3.71
N PHE A 56 13.86 9.06 4.82
CA PHE A 56 12.82 9.69 5.63
C PHE A 56 13.26 11.04 6.19
N THR A 57 12.38 12.02 6.17
CA THR A 57 12.59 13.36 6.73
C THR A 57 11.35 13.87 7.47
N LEU A 58 11.56 14.77 8.44
CA LEU A 58 10.51 15.54 9.10
C LEU A 58 10.57 17.02 8.66
N PRO A 59 9.45 17.75 8.57
CA PRO A 59 8.07 17.28 8.75
C PRO A 59 7.64 16.29 7.66
N HIS A 60 6.71 15.38 7.99
CA HIS A 60 6.32 14.30 7.08
C HIS A 60 4.80 14.18 6.93
N ILE A 61 4.34 14.07 5.68
CA ILE A 61 2.97 13.70 5.32
C ILE A 61 2.99 12.21 4.99
N ALA A 62 2.37 11.38 5.82
CA ALA A 62 2.30 9.93 5.61
C ALA A 62 1.21 9.54 4.60
N GLY A 63 0.91 8.25 4.51
CA GLY A 63 -0.11 7.69 3.63
C GLY A 63 0.47 7.09 2.37
N MET A 64 0.75 5.78 2.41
CA MET A 64 1.32 5.05 1.27
C MET A 64 0.28 4.78 0.21
N ASP A 65 -0.90 4.36 0.61
CA ASP A 65 -1.98 3.95 -0.28
C ASP A 65 -2.97 5.07 -0.51
N MET A 66 -3.26 5.35 -1.78
CA MET A 66 -4.25 6.35 -2.16
C MET A 66 -4.90 6.06 -3.50
N ALA A 67 -6.10 6.61 -3.68
CA ALA A 67 -6.80 6.70 -4.94
C ALA A 67 -7.43 8.09 -5.07
N GLY A 68 -7.57 8.57 -6.30
CA GLY A 68 -8.10 9.92 -6.53
C GLY A 68 -8.29 10.23 -8.01
N THR A 69 -8.39 11.52 -8.30
CA THR A 69 -8.57 12.04 -9.65
C THR A 69 -7.36 12.91 -10.04
N VAL A 70 -6.83 12.69 -11.22
CA VAL A 70 -5.76 13.53 -11.79
C VAL A 70 -6.32 14.93 -12.07
N VAL A 71 -5.66 15.96 -11.52
CA VAL A 71 -6.09 17.36 -11.69
C VAL A 71 -5.09 18.21 -12.47
N ASP A 72 -3.83 17.76 -12.57
CA ASP A 72 -2.79 18.41 -13.38
C ASP A 72 -1.76 17.36 -13.81
N ILE A 73 -1.07 17.62 -14.93
CA ILE A 73 -0.07 16.71 -15.50
C ILE A 73 1.16 17.49 -15.97
N GLY A 74 2.34 16.91 -15.82
CA GLY A 74 3.60 17.42 -16.34
C GLY A 74 3.69 17.37 -17.88
N SER A 75 4.59 18.15 -18.45
CA SER A 75 4.73 18.30 -19.92
C SER A 75 5.08 17.00 -20.67
N ASP A 76 5.70 16.05 -19.99
CA ASP A 76 6.20 14.80 -20.59
C ASP A 76 5.22 13.64 -20.40
N VAL A 77 4.10 13.86 -19.68
CA VAL A 77 3.05 12.86 -19.43
C VAL A 77 2.12 12.81 -20.64
N SER A 78 1.94 11.63 -21.24
CA SER A 78 1.13 11.42 -22.43
C SER A 78 0.02 10.38 -22.29
N GLU A 79 0.16 9.42 -21.36
CA GLU A 79 -0.76 8.28 -21.20
C GLU A 79 -1.87 8.52 -20.17
N ILE A 80 -1.72 9.56 -19.35
CA ILE A 80 -2.65 9.95 -18.29
C ILE A 80 -3.21 11.33 -18.61
N GLN A 81 -4.48 11.57 -18.32
CA GLN A 81 -5.16 12.83 -18.58
C GLN A 81 -5.80 13.40 -17.30
N THR A 82 -5.96 14.71 -17.28
CA THR A 82 -6.76 15.38 -16.25
C THR A 82 -8.20 14.86 -16.28
N GLY A 83 -8.70 14.48 -15.11
CA GLY A 83 -10.00 13.84 -14.93
C GLY A 83 -9.94 12.32 -14.79
N ASP A 84 -8.82 11.69 -15.09
CA ASP A 84 -8.67 10.24 -14.91
C ASP A 84 -8.79 9.85 -13.44
N ARG A 85 -9.54 8.79 -13.20
CA ARG A 85 -9.61 8.12 -11.90
C ARG A 85 -8.45 7.15 -11.78
N VAL A 86 -7.70 7.25 -10.70
CA VAL A 86 -6.43 6.53 -10.57
C VAL A 86 -6.21 5.97 -9.16
N VAL A 87 -5.37 4.95 -9.10
CA VAL A 87 -4.74 4.40 -7.90
C VAL A 87 -3.23 4.48 -8.05
N VAL A 88 -2.50 4.62 -6.96
CA VAL A 88 -1.05 4.84 -6.97
C VAL A 88 -0.29 3.62 -6.44
N ASP A 89 0.73 3.18 -7.18
CA ASP A 89 1.77 2.28 -6.67
C ASP A 89 2.73 3.08 -5.77
N PRO A 90 2.80 2.79 -4.46
CA PRO A 90 3.67 3.53 -3.55
C PRO A 90 5.16 3.21 -3.73
N SER A 91 5.53 2.19 -4.50
CA SER A 91 6.93 1.76 -4.71
C SER A 91 7.61 2.65 -5.74
N LEU A 92 8.21 3.77 -5.32
CA LEU A 92 8.83 4.74 -6.21
C LEU A 92 10.18 4.22 -6.73
N HIS A 93 10.26 3.96 -8.03
CA HIS A 93 11.52 3.58 -8.68
C HIS A 93 12.23 4.78 -9.25
N ALA A 94 13.56 4.76 -9.28
CA ALA A 94 14.28 5.64 -10.18
C ALA A 94 14.01 5.19 -11.62
N VAL A 95 13.50 6.08 -12.47
CA VAL A 95 13.09 5.83 -13.86
C VAL A 95 14.19 5.14 -14.72
N SER A 96 15.44 5.17 -14.28
CA SER A 96 16.58 4.55 -14.98
C SER A 96 16.74 3.04 -14.75
N THR A 97 15.94 2.41 -13.90
CA THR A 97 16.13 1.01 -13.51
C THR A 97 14.97 0.09 -13.84
N LYS A 98 14.48 0.12 -15.10
CA LYS A 98 13.59 -0.94 -15.63
C LYS A 98 14.18 -2.36 -15.48
N SER A 99 15.42 -2.50 -15.02
CA SER A 99 16.11 -3.78 -14.82
C SER A 99 16.11 -4.29 -13.38
N SER A 100 15.70 -3.52 -12.38
CA SER A 100 15.77 -3.93 -10.98
C SER A 100 14.69 -4.94 -10.57
N PHE A 101 13.65 -5.14 -11.37
CA PHE A 101 12.66 -6.19 -11.16
C PHE A 101 13.09 -7.60 -11.61
N ALA A 102 14.26 -7.74 -12.19
CA ALA A 102 14.78 -9.03 -12.64
C ALA A 102 15.52 -9.77 -11.50
N GLY A 103 14.86 -10.00 -10.36
CA GLY A 103 15.24 -11.12 -9.49
C GLY A 103 16.32 -10.88 -8.45
N HIS A 104 16.76 -9.65 -8.19
CA HIS A 104 17.66 -9.35 -7.08
C HIS A 104 17.01 -8.33 -6.18
N GLY A 105 16.74 -8.76 -4.93
CA GLY A 105 16.01 -8.02 -3.93
C GLY A 105 16.35 -6.54 -3.90
N ASP A 106 15.35 -5.76 -4.20
CA ASP A 106 15.45 -4.32 -4.11
C ASP A 106 15.91 -3.96 -2.72
N ARG A 107 17.06 -3.33 -2.64
CA ARG A 107 17.58 -2.88 -1.38
C ARG A 107 16.69 -1.73 -0.94
N TYR A 108 15.94 -1.94 0.14
CA TYR A 108 15.27 -0.87 0.86
C TYR A 108 16.28 0.25 1.11
N GLY A 109 16.28 1.29 0.32
CA GLY A 109 17.28 2.38 0.40
C GLY A 109 17.64 2.99 -0.93
N GLU A 110 17.43 2.27 -2.02
CA GLU A 110 17.54 2.80 -3.38
C GLU A 110 16.18 3.14 -3.97
N LEU A 111 15.09 2.60 -3.36
CA LEU A 111 13.71 2.84 -3.76
C LEU A 111 13.07 3.86 -2.81
N GLY A 112 12.53 4.90 -3.37
CA GLY A 112 11.59 5.76 -2.65
C GLY A 112 10.31 4.99 -2.34
N VAL A 113 9.64 5.38 -1.26
CA VAL A 113 8.30 4.88 -0.92
C VAL A 113 7.42 6.07 -0.61
N LEU A 114 6.34 6.21 -1.35
CA LEU A 114 5.35 7.25 -1.14
C LEU A 114 4.76 7.15 0.27
N GLY A 115 4.63 8.26 0.97
CA GLY A 115 4.15 8.27 2.36
C GLY A 115 5.15 7.76 3.40
N ALA A 116 6.35 7.30 2.96
CA ALA A 116 7.39 6.84 3.86
C ALA A 116 8.72 7.59 3.69
N THR A 117 9.21 7.75 2.46
CA THR A 117 10.40 8.56 2.16
C THR A 117 10.07 9.84 1.41
N HIS A 118 8.90 9.91 0.81
CA HIS A 118 8.33 11.05 0.11
C HIS A 118 6.97 11.40 0.71
N PRO A 119 6.50 12.65 0.60
CA PRO A 119 5.15 13.01 1.05
C PRO A 119 4.08 12.12 0.41
N GLY A 120 3.14 11.66 1.22
CA GLY A 120 2.13 10.70 0.82
C GLY A 120 0.71 11.25 0.71
N GLY A 121 -0.26 10.34 0.74
CA GLY A 121 -1.67 10.60 0.46
C GLY A 121 -2.49 11.19 1.60
N TYR A 122 -1.92 11.47 2.77
CA TYR A 122 -2.68 12.10 3.85
C TYR A 122 -2.80 13.62 3.66
N GLY A 123 -3.11 14.05 2.44
CA GLY A 123 -3.34 15.43 2.04
C GLY A 123 -4.42 15.52 0.96
N GLU A 124 -4.91 16.74 0.71
CA GLU A 124 -5.89 16.97 -0.36
C GLU A 124 -5.31 16.68 -1.75
N PHE A 125 -4.00 16.88 -1.90
CA PHE A 125 -3.29 16.64 -3.16
C PHE A 125 -1.98 15.87 -2.91
N CYS A 126 -1.61 15.05 -3.89
CA CYS A 126 -0.31 14.37 -3.92
C CYS A 126 0.29 14.48 -5.33
N ALA A 127 1.59 14.77 -5.40
CA ALA A 127 2.36 14.73 -6.64
C ALA A 127 3.16 13.42 -6.69
N VAL A 128 3.10 12.72 -7.82
CA VAL A 128 3.80 11.46 -8.03
C VAL A 128 4.14 11.30 -9.51
N SER A 129 5.24 10.60 -9.82
CA SER A 129 5.57 10.28 -11.22
C SER A 129 4.45 9.49 -11.88
N ALA A 130 4.14 9.81 -13.13
CA ALA A 130 3.12 9.13 -13.94
C ALA A 130 3.36 7.62 -14.07
N ASP A 131 4.62 7.15 -13.99
CA ASP A 131 4.98 5.74 -14.05
C ASP A 131 4.38 4.90 -12.91
N HIS A 132 3.98 5.54 -11.81
CA HIS A 132 3.39 4.89 -10.63
C HIS A 132 1.86 5.03 -10.54
N VAL A 133 1.23 5.58 -11.57
CA VAL A 133 -0.19 5.89 -11.57
C VAL A 133 -0.92 4.94 -12.52
N HIS A 134 -1.94 4.27 -12.00
CA HIS A 134 -2.69 3.27 -12.74
C HIS A 134 -4.17 3.66 -12.85
N PRO A 135 -4.76 3.53 -14.06
CA PRO A 135 -6.19 3.79 -14.25
C PRO A 135 -7.04 2.91 -13.34
N LEU A 136 -8.05 3.53 -12.73
CA LEU A 136 -8.99 2.84 -11.86
C LEU A 136 -10.24 2.43 -12.68
N PRO A 137 -10.67 1.16 -12.65
CA PRO A 137 -11.93 0.72 -13.26
C PRO A 137 -13.12 1.57 -12.78
N ALA A 138 -14.06 1.83 -13.68
CA ALA A 138 -15.18 2.73 -13.41
C ALA A 138 -16.11 2.24 -12.28
N ASP A 139 -16.22 0.94 -12.12
CA ASP A 139 -17.03 0.24 -11.13
C ASP A 139 -16.36 0.09 -9.75
N LEU A 140 -15.04 0.34 -9.64
CA LEU A 140 -14.33 0.27 -8.37
C LEU A 140 -14.38 1.65 -7.67
N SER A 141 -14.78 1.66 -6.39
CA SER A 141 -14.79 2.89 -5.60
C SER A 141 -13.37 3.36 -5.22
N PHE A 142 -13.20 4.66 -4.97
CA PHE A 142 -11.91 5.16 -4.46
C PHE A 142 -11.53 4.57 -3.10
N THR A 143 -12.51 4.31 -2.25
CA THR A 143 -12.29 3.71 -0.92
C THR A 143 -11.79 2.28 -1.01
N ASP A 144 -12.32 1.49 -1.94
CA ASP A 144 -11.84 0.13 -2.16
C ASP A 144 -10.46 0.14 -2.83
N ALA A 145 -10.25 1.03 -3.81
CA ALA A 145 -8.97 1.15 -4.49
C ALA A 145 -7.84 1.60 -3.56
N ALA A 146 -8.11 2.51 -2.63
CA ALA A 146 -7.10 3.08 -1.74
C ALA A 146 -6.56 2.11 -0.69
N VAL A 147 -7.10 0.91 -0.53
CA VAL A 147 -6.58 -0.11 0.40
C VAL A 147 -5.89 -1.27 -0.33
N PHE A 148 -5.81 -1.18 -1.65
CA PHE A 148 -5.28 -2.24 -2.50
C PHE A 148 -3.74 -2.26 -2.57
N PRO A 149 -3.04 -1.14 -2.87
CA PRO A 149 -1.67 -1.19 -3.36
C PRO A 149 -0.72 -1.93 -2.43
N THR A 150 -0.47 -1.42 -1.24
CA THR A 150 0.53 -2.00 -0.33
C THR A 150 0.24 -3.45 0.02
N ALA A 151 -1.01 -3.76 0.42
CA ALA A 151 -1.34 -5.09 0.90
C ALA A 151 -1.35 -6.13 -0.23
N TRP A 152 -2.00 -5.83 -1.35
CA TRP A 152 -2.18 -6.79 -2.44
C TRP A 152 -0.92 -6.99 -3.26
N MET A 153 -0.18 -5.92 -3.57
CA MET A 153 1.09 -6.02 -4.30
C MET A 153 2.13 -6.80 -3.49
N THR A 154 2.28 -6.48 -2.20
CA THR A 154 3.18 -7.21 -1.31
C THR A 154 2.82 -8.68 -1.24
N THR A 155 1.54 -8.99 -1.06
CA THR A 155 1.04 -10.36 -0.98
C THR A 155 1.21 -11.10 -2.30
N HIS A 156 0.84 -10.49 -3.41
CA HIS A 156 1.02 -11.09 -4.74
C HIS A 156 2.49 -11.42 -5.01
N HIS A 157 3.38 -10.47 -4.70
CA HIS A 157 4.82 -10.69 -4.85
C HIS A 157 5.31 -11.86 -3.98
N ALA A 158 4.92 -11.88 -2.71
CA ALA A 158 5.32 -12.92 -1.77
C ALA A 158 4.82 -14.32 -2.20
N LEU A 159 3.56 -14.44 -2.59
CA LEU A 159 2.97 -15.72 -2.96
C LEU A 159 3.45 -16.25 -4.32
N PHE A 160 3.45 -15.40 -5.34
CA PHE A 160 3.62 -15.86 -6.72
C PHE A 160 5.00 -15.60 -7.31
N ARG A 161 5.73 -14.59 -6.81
CA ARG A 161 7.08 -14.29 -7.33
C ARG A 161 8.18 -14.91 -6.47
N VAL A 162 8.00 -14.92 -5.14
CA VAL A 162 9.00 -15.46 -4.19
C VAL A 162 8.63 -16.88 -3.81
N GLY A 163 7.36 -17.12 -3.43
CA GLY A 163 6.88 -18.41 -2.98
C GLY A 163 6.49 -19.36 -4.12
N GLU A 164 6.36 -18.86 -5.35
CA GLU A 164 6.00 -19.63 -6.55
C GLU A 164 4.75 -20.50 -6.37
N LEU A 165 3.79 -20.05 -5.55
CA LEU A 165 2.59 -20.78 -5.17
C LEU A 165 1.83 -21.30 -6.40
N GLN A 166 1.55 -22.61 -6.40
CA GLN A 166 0.84 -23.32 -7.47
C GLN A 166 -0.51 -23.84 -6.98
N ALA A 167 -1.41 -24.09 -7.92
CA ALA A 167 -2.68 -24.75 -7.66
C ALA A 167 -2.46 -26.14 -7.02
N GLY A 168 -3.25 -26.46 -5.99
CA GLY A 168 -3.16 -27.72 -5.23
C GLY A 168 -2.14 -27.69 -4.09
N GLU A 169 -1.31 -26.67 -3.97
CA GLU A 169 -0.40 -26.54 -2.83
C GLU A 169 -1.14 -26.09 -1.57
N THR A 170 -0.45 -26.21 -0.44
CA THR A 170 -0.98 -25.84 0.88
C THR A 170 -0.26 -24.60 1.40
N LEU A 171 -1.03 -23.61 1.82
CA LEU A 171 -0.56 -22.36 2.40
C LEU A 171 -1.06 -22.21 3.83
N LEU A 172 -0.15 -21.91 4.77
CA LEU A 172 -0.46 -21.51 6.13
C LEU A 172 -0.27 -20.01 6.31
N LEU A 173 -1.31 -19.33 6.78
CA LEU A 173 -1.30 -17.90 7.07
C LEU A 173 -1.53 -17.63 8.55
N HIS A 174 -0.84 -16.65 9.11
CA HIS A 174 -1.01 -16.22 10.48
C HIS A 174 -1.69 -14.85 10.57
N GLY A 175 -2.63 -14.68 11.51
CA GLY A 175 -3.26 -13.38 11.77
C GLY A 175 -4.38 -13.04 10.79
N ALA A 176 -5.47 -13.79 10.81
CA ALA A 176 -6.61 -13.77 9.87
C ALA A 176 -7.12 -12.39 9.42
N THR A 177 -7.02 -11.37 10.25
CA THR A 177 -7.56 -10.01 9.97
C THR A 177 -6.49 -8.97 9.63
N SER A 178 -5.24 -9.37 9.40
CA SER A 178 -4.25 -8.45 8.84
C SER A 178 -4.52 -8.18 7.36
N ALA A 179 -4.24 -6.98 6.87
CA ALA A 179 -4.47 -6.64 5.46
C ALA A 179 -3.75 -7.62 4.50
N LEU A 180 -2.53 -8.03 4.84
CA LEU A 180 -1.77 -9.02 4.06
C LEU A 180 -2.46 -10.39 4.06
N THR A 181 -2.95 -10.87 5.23
CA THR A 181 -3.63 -12.17 5.30
C THR A 181 -4.97 -12.17 4.59
N LEU A 182 -5.72 -11.06 4.66
CA LEU A 182 -6.98 -10.91 3.92
C LEU A 182 -6.73 -10.99 2.41
N ALA A 183 -5.70 -10.30 1.90
CA ALA A 183 -5.31 -10.39 0.50
C ALA A 183 -4.77 -11.78 0.14
N ALA A 184 -3.90 -12.36 0.98
CA ALA A 184 -3.30 -13.68 0.75
C ALA A 184 -4.34 -14.79 0.68
N THR A 185 -5.34 -14.79 1.57
CA THR A 185 -6.41 -15.77 1.57
C THR A 185 -7.16 -15.74 0.24
N GLN A 186 -7.58 -14.57 -0.21
CA GLN A 186 -8.33 -14.41 -1.45
C GLN A 186 -7.50 -14.80 -2.68
N LEU A 187 -6.25 -14.33 -2.76
CA LEU A 187 -5.36 -14.64 -3.88
C LEU A 187 -5.03 -16.14 -3.95
N ALA A 188 -4.72 -16.78 -2.81
CA ALA A 188 -4.37 -18.19 -2.77
C ALA A 188 -5.58 -19.09 -3.07
N VAL A 189 -6.77 -18.76 -2.55
CA VAL A 189 -8.02 -19.47 -2.88
C VAL A 189 -8.32 -19.35 -4.37
N ALA A 190 -8.20 -18.14 -4.95
CA ALA A 190 -8.41 -17.93 -6.38
C ALA A 190 -7.39 -18.69 -7.25
N ALA A 191 -6.16 -18.89 -6.75
CA ALA A 191 -5.13 -19.70 -7.41
C ALA A 191 -5.32 -21.21 -7.26
N GLY A 192 -6.33 -21.66 -6.48
CA GLY A 192 -6.61 -23.08 -6.26
C GLY A 192 -5.73 -23.74 -5.20
N ALA A 193 -5.16 -22.98 -4.28
CA ALA A 193 -4.42 -23.51 -3.14
C ALA A 193 -5.34 -23.91 -1.99
N THR A 194 -4.87 -24.82 -1.14
CA THR A 194 -5.50 -25.17 0.13
C THR A 194 -5.01 -24.21 1.22
N VAL A 195 -5.90 -23.40 1.80
CA VAL A 195 -5.51 -22.30 2.70
C VAL A 195 -5.91 -22.61 4.14
N PHE A 196 -4.93 -22.61 5.04
CA PHE A 196 -5.11 -22.69 6.48
C PHE A 196 -4.77 -21.35 7.13
N VAL A 197 -5.58 -20.91 8.09
CA VAL A 197 -5.37 -19.61 8.75
C VAL A 197 -5.45 -19.74 10.26
N THR A 198 -4.51 -19.08 10.95
CA THR A 198 -4.58 -18.96 12.42
C THR A 198 -4.98 -17.57 12.84
N ALA A 199 -5.68 -17.44 13.96
CA ALA A 199 -6.13 -16.16 14.50
C ALA A 199 -6.12 -16.11 16.03
N ALA A 200 -6.30 -14.91 16.59
CA ALA A 200 -6.35 -14.73 18.04
C ALA A 200 -7.72 -15.04 18.65
N SER A 201 -8.79 -15.18 17.83
CA SER A 201 -10.15 -15.47 18.29
C SER A 201 -10.99 -16.13 17.19
N GLU A 202 -12.05 -16.83 17.58
CA GLU A 202 -13.04 -17.44 16.67
C GLU A 202 -13.70 -16.42 15.74
N GLU A 203 -14.00 -15.21 16.24
CA GLU A 203 -14.55 -14.12 15.41
C GLU A 203 -13.61 -13.77 14.24
N LYS A 204 -12.31 -13.73 14.49
CA LYS A 204 -11.30 -13.47 13.45
C LYS A 204 -11.13 -14.69 12.54
N CYS A 205 -11.28 -15.91 13.04
CA CYS A 205 -11.31 -17.12 12.23
C CYS A 205 -12.45 -17.08 11.22
N ALA A 206 -13.64 -16.64 11.64
CA ALA A 206 -14.82 -16.53 10.76
C ALA A 206 -14.54 -15.66 9.53
N VAL A 207 -13.83 -14.54 9.69
CA VAL A 207 -13.44 -13.65 8.56
C VAL A 207 -12.65 -14.43 7.50
N ALA A 208 -11.67 -15.23 7.90
CA ALA A 208 -10.88 -16.02 6.94
C ALA A 208 -11.72 -17.14 6.30
N THR A 209 -12.64 -17.75 7.05
CA THR A 209 -13.57 -18.76 6.53
C THR A 209 -14.48 -18.15 5.46
N ASP A 210 -15.03 -16.97 5.70
CA ASP A 210 -15.88 -16.24 4.75
C ASP A 210 -15.13 -15.89 3.45
N LEU A 211 -13.80 -15.70 3.53
CA LEU A 211 -12.93 -15.47 2.38
C LEU A 211 -12.48 -16.77 1.68
N GLY A 212 -12.95 -17.93 2.13
CA GLY A 212 -12.70 -19.21 1.50
C GLY A 212 -11.52 -20.00 2.06
N ALA A 213 -11.00 -19.66 3.24
CA ALA A 213 -10.00 -20.51 3.91
C ALA A 213 -10.56 -21.92 4.13
N THR A 214 -9.75 -22.94 3.84
CA THR A 214 -10.13 -24.36 3.95
C THR A 214 -10.37 -24.77 5.40
N ALA A 215 -9.53 -24.28 6.32
CA ALA A 215 -9.71 -24.44 7.75
C ALA A 215 -9.05 -23.29 8.53
N THR A 216 -9.58 -23.02 9.70
CA THR A 216 -9.07 -21.99 10.62
C THR A 216 -8.93 -22.56 12.01
N THR A 217 -8.02 -22.00 12.80
CA THR A 217 -7.86 -22.35 14.21
C THR A 217 -7.39 -21.16 15.03
N THR A 218 -7.70 -21.15 16.33
CA THR A 218 -7.18 -20.10 17.20
C THR A 218 -5.74 -20.41 17.63
N ASN A 219 -4.95 -19.38 17.85
CA ASN A 219 -3.57 -19.55 18.32
C ASN A 219 -3.48 -20.23 19.70
N ARG A 220 -4.59 -20.29 20.46
CA ARG A 220 -4.66 -20.93 21.78
C ARG A 220 -4.80 -22.45 21.69
N ASP A 221 -5.33 -22.93 20.56
CA ASP A 221 -5.59 -24.35 20.32
C ASP A 221 -4.41 -25.02 19.59
N LEU A 222 -3.39 -24.25 19.24
CA LEU A 222 -2.12 -24.76 18.77
C LEU A 222 -1.28 -25.10 20.01
N ASP A 223 -1.14 -26.37 20.33
CA ASP A 223 -0.13 -26.89 21.25
C ASP A 223 1.25 -26.66 20.60
N VAL A 224 1.87 -25.48 20.87
CA VAL A 224 3.22 -25.14 20.41
C VAL A 224 4.14 -24.96 21.62
#